data_1f2420a88ce6f97fa8f8599b2bd7b088
#
_entry.id   1f2420a88ce6f97fa8f8599b2bd7b088
#
_cell.length_a   1.000
_cell.length_b   1.000
_cell.length_c   1.000
_cell.angle_alpha   90.00
_cell.angle_beta   90.00
_cell.angle_gamma   90.00
#
_symmetry.space_group_name_H-M   'P 1'
#
loop_
_entity.id
_entity.type
_entity.pdbx_description
1 polymer ?
#
loop_
_entity_poly.entity_id
_entity_poly.type
_entity_poly.pdbx_seq_one_letter_code
_entity_poly.pdbx_strand_id
1 'polypeptide(L)'
;MSVPQRSALSERVLRHFADRYGPWEAMGGTYKMTSRGAWATSRPEAVLRFFHELGLDRCRLFGDLGCGDGVAACGAALFTHAVGIEADPELCRQARENACALGLGHRTAFICGDFLDLRLDPFDVLYIYPDKPLDALTAKLRGWSGILLVYGPHFAPHGRPLLRRCSWERETLSVYALGETSPEHVLAENSHIC
;
A
#
# COMPACT_ATOMS: atom_id res chain seq x y z
N MET A 1 4.09 5.37 -18.25
CA MET A 1 2.78 6.08 -18.37
C MET A 1 3.05 7.58 -18.40
N SER A 2 2.45 8.33 -19.33
CA SER A 2 2.59 9.79 -19.37
C SER A 2 1.86 10.48 -18.21
N VAL A 3 2.27 11.72 -17.87
CA VAL A 3 1.63 12.50 -16.77
C VAL A 3 0.11 12.68 -17.00
N PRO A 4 -0.38 13.07 -18.20
CA PRO A 4 -1.82 13.17 -18.43
C PRO A 4 -2.57 11.84 -18.27
N GLN A 5 -1.99 10.75 -18.73
CA GLN A 5 -2.59 9.41 -18.56
C GLN A 5 -2.68 9.01 -17.09
N ARG A 6 -1.64 9.32 -16.29
CA ARG A 6 -1.63 9.06 -14.85
C ARG A 6 -2.72 9.88 -14.15
N SER A 7 -2.88 11.16 -14.49
CA SER A 7 -3.92 12.03 -13.92
C SER A 7 -5.32 11.48 -14.15
N ALA A 8 -5.67 11.18 -15.39
CA ALA A 8 -6.98 10.63 -15.74
C ALA A 8 -7.27 9.28 -15.05
N LEU A 9 -6.23 8.44 -14.92
CA LEU A 9 -6.37 7.15 -14.25
C LEU A 9 -6.46 7.31 -12.73
N SER A 10 -5.77 8.30 -12.14
CA SER A 10 -5.91 8.65 -10.72
C SER A 10 -7.35 9.04 -10.38
N GLU A 11 -7.97 9.89 -11.19
CA GLU A 11 -9.38 10.27 -11.00
C GLU A 11 -10.33 9.06 -11.09
N ARG A 12 -10.05 8.11 -12.00
CA ARG A 12 -10.84 6.89 -12.11
C ARG A 12 -10.69 6.01 -10.86
N VAL A 13 -9.46 5.84 -10.36
CA VAL A 13 -9.19 5.10 -9.13
C VAL A 13 -9.91 5.73 -7.95
N LEU A 14 -9.80 7.05 -7.78
CA LEU A 14 -10.47 7.77 -6.69
C LEU A 14 -11.99 7.58 -6.75
N ARG A 15 -12.60 7.79 -7.91
CA ARG A 15 -14.06 7.62 -8.10
C ARG A 15 -14.50 6.19 -7.83
N HIS A 16 -13.79 5.20 -8.38
CA HIS A 16 -14.14 3.79 -8.21
C HIS A 16 -14.20 3.38 -6.75
N PHE A 17 -13.21 3.77 -5.94
CA PHE A 17 -13.18 3.41 -4.53
C PHE A 17 -14.09 4.31 -3.69
N ALA A 18 -14.29 5.59 -4.03
CA ALA A 18 -15.29 6.44 -3.38
C ALA A 18 -16.71 5.90 -3.56
N ASP A 19 -17.09 5.49 -4.77
CA ASP A 19 -18.39 4.87 -5.05
C ASP A 19 -18.58 3.55 -4.26
N ARG A 20 -17.50 2.81 -4.03
CA ARG A 20 -17.49 1.57 -3.29
C ARG A 20 -17.60 1.77 -1.77
N TYR A 21 -16.91 2.76 -1.22
CA TYR A 21 -16.84 2.98 0.22
C TYR A 21 -17.93 3.93 0.75
N GLY A 22 -18.38 4.86 -0.06
CA GLY A 22 -19.36 5.87 0.36
C GLY A 22 -20.60 5.31 1.04
N PRO A 23 -21.26 4.24 0.53
CA PRO A 23 -22.39 3.62 1.22
C PRO A 23 -22.03 3.02 2.58
N TRP A 24 -20.85 2.44 2.70
CA TRP A 24 -20.37 1.81 3.93
C TRP A 24 -19.98 2.87 4.97
N GLU A 25 -19.27 3.93 4.57
CA GLU A 25 -18.91 5.07 5.42
C GLU A 25 -20.15 5.81 5.92
N ALA A 26 -21.16 6.00 5.06
CA ALA A 26 -22.44 6.61 5.43
C ALA A 26 -23.21 5.81 6.49
N MET A 27 -22.96 4.51 6.61
CA MET A 27 -23.49 3.63 7.65
C MET A 27 -22.62 3.62 8.93
N GLY A 28 -21.59 4.48 9.02
CA GLY A 28 -20.67 4.55 10.16
C GLY A 28 -19.61 3.44 10.17
N GLY A 29 -19.38 2.77 9.04
CA GLY A 29 -18.36 1.74 8.90
C GLY A 29 -16.96 2.32 8.85
N THR A 30 -16.10 1.91 9.79
CA THR A 30 -14.66 2.23 9.78
C THR A 30 -13.82 0.99 9.52
N TYR A 31 -14.38 -0.17 9.80
CA TYR A 31 -13.77 -1.47 9.52
C TYR A 31 -14.86 -2.55 9.32
N LYS A 32 -14.50 -3.63 8.67
CA LYS A 32 -15.36 -4.79 8.42
C LYS A 32 -14.71 -6.03 9.03
N MET A 33 -15.50 -6.86 9.72
CA MET A 33 -15.03 -8.17 10.16
C MET A 33 -15.03 -9.14 8.98
N THR A 34 -13.89 -9.78 8.77
CA THR A 34 -13.69 -10.84 7.78
C THR A 34 -13.46 -12.19 8.47
N SER A 35 -13.33 -13.25 7.72
CA SER A 35 -12.96 -14.57 8.24
C SER A 35 -11.56 -14.59 8.87
N ARG A 36 -10.73 -13.58 8.62
CA ARG A 36 -9.32 -13.45 9.05
C ARG A 36 -9.08 -12.32 10.04
N GLY A 37 -10.07 -11.58 10.45
CA GLY A 37 -9.96 -10.48 11.40
C GLY A 37 -10.59 -9.19 10.92
N ALA A 38 -10.26 -8.08 11.57
CA ALA A 38 -10.74 -6.76 11.18
C ALA A 38 -10.01 -6.28 9.93
N TRP A 39 -10.77 -5.85 8.95
CA TRP A 39 -10.28 -5.18 7.75
C TRP A 39 -10.73 -3.73 7.74
N ALA A 40 -9.78 -2.83 7.54
CA ALA A 40 -10.01 -1.42 7.30
C ALA A 40 -9.37 -1.03 5.96
N THR A 41 -10.01 -0.12 5.24
CA THR A 41 -9.45 0.36 3.98
C THR A 41 -8.59 1.60 4.18
N SER A 42 -7.51 1.72 3.42
CA SER A 42 -6.76 2.95 3.31
C SER A 42 -7.56 3.97 2.48
N ARG A 43 -7.51 5.25 2.83
CA ARG A 43 -8.17 6.29 2.02
C ARG A 43 -7.47 6.44 0.67
N PRO A 44 -8.20 6.31 -0.45
CA PRO A 44 -7.63 6.36 -1.79
C PRO A 44 -6.86 7.65 -2.08
N GLU A 45 -7.37 8.80 -1.63
CA GLU A 45 -6.75 10.11 -1.82
C GLU A 45 -5.41 10.21 -1.08
N ALA A 46 -5.37 9.74 0.17
CA ALA A 46 -4.16 9.72 0.98
C ALA A 46 -3.09 8.81 0.34
N VAL A 47 -3.50 7.61 -0.07
CA VAL A 47 -2.62 6.63 -0.74
C VAL A 47 -1.98 7.24 -1.98
N LEU A 48 -2.77 7.80 -2.89
CA LEU A 48 -2.25 8.38 -4.14
C LEU A 48 -1.33 9.58 -3.88
N ARG A 49 -1.69 10.43 -2.92
CA ARG A 49 -0.89 11.58 -2.52
C ARG A 49 0.46 11.12 -1.96
N PHE A 50 0.48 10.19 -1.01
CA PHE A 50 1.71 9.69 -0.39
C PHE A 50 2.61 8.98 -1.40
N PHE A 51 2.06 8.16 -2.30
CA PHE A 51 2.82 7.45 -3.31
C PHE A 51 3.44 8.41 -4.34
N HIS A 52 2.74 9.48 -4.70
CA HIS A 52 3.29 10.54 -5.53
C HIS A 52 4.42 11.29 -4.81
N GLU A 53 4.19 11.68 -3.55
CA GLU A 53 5.15 12.42 -2.72
C GLU A 53 6.44 11.62 -2.46
N LEU A 54 6.33 10.30 -2.32
CA LEU A 54 7.46 9.40 -2.14
C LEU A 54 8.18 9.03 -3.44
N GLY A 55 7.66 9.42 -4.60
CA GLY A 55 8.26 9.10 -5.89
C GLY A 55 8.27 7.60 -6.20
N LEU A 56 7.13 6.92 -5.99
CA LEU A 56 7.00 5.47 -6.13
C LEU A 56 7.29 4.97 -7.56
N ASP A 57 7.35 5.84 -8.56
CA ASP A 57 7.75 5.52 -9.94
C ASP A 57 9.24 5.16 -10.10
N ARG A 58 10.05 5.31 -9.07
CA ARG A 58 11.44 4.82 -9.01
C ARG A 58 11.54 3.37 -8.54
N CYS A 59 10.49 2.84 -7.95
CA CYS A 59 10.38 1.47 -7.49
C CYS A 59 10.05 0.55 -8.68
N ARG A 60 10.63 -0.64 -8.74
CA ARG A 60 10.34 -1.65 -9.78
C ARG A 60 9.15 -2.51 -9.39
N LEU A 61 9.08 -2.91 -8.13
CA LEU A 61 8.05 -3.80 -7.63
C LEU A 61 7.59 -3.40 -6.23
N PHE A 62 6.30 -3.12 -6.12
CA PHE A 62 5.62 -2.78 -4.88
C PHE A 62 4.82 -3.98 -4.36
N GLY A 63 4.90 -4.26 -3.07
CA GLY A 63 4.13 -5.29 -2.38
C GLY A 63 3.14 -4.68 -1.39
N ASP A 64 1.85 -5.03 -1.49
CA ASP A 64 0.77 -4.63 -0.59
C ASP A 64 0.41 -5.82 0.31
N LEU A 65 0.81 -5.76 1.59
CA LEU A 65 0.66 -6.85 2.56
C LEU A 65 -0.66 -6.72 3.32
N GLY A 66 -1.57 -7.67 3.13
CA GLY A 66 -2.96 -7.56 3.58
C GLY A 66 -3.72 -6.56 2.71
N CYS A 67 -3.65 -6.74 1.38
CA CYS A 67 -4.12 -5.74 0.43
C CYS A 67 -5.64 -5.52 0.43
N GLY A 68 -6.40 -6.32 1.16
CA GLY A 68 -7.85 -6.23 1.20
C GLY A 68 -8.44 -6.30 -0.21
N ASP A 69 -9.27 -5.32 -0.55
CA ASP A 69 -9.88 -5.17 -1.87
C ASP A 69 -8.99 -4.46 -2.90
N GLY A 70 -7.72 -4.22 -2.56
CA GLY A 70 -6.65 -3.82 -3.48
C GLY A 70 -6.50 -2.32 -3.71
N VAL A 71 -7.04 -1.45 -2.86
CA VAL A 71 -6.95 0.00 -3.04
C VAL A 71 -5.51 0.51 -3.13
N ALA A 72 -4.63 0.07 -2.22
CA ALA A 72 -3.23 0.52 -2.23
C ALA A 72 -2.46 -0.10 -3.40
N ALA A 73 -2.66 -1.38 -3.71
CA ALA A 73 -2.07 -2.02 -4.89
C ALA A 73 -2.50 -1.35 -6.20
N CYS A 74 -3.79 -1.02 -6.38
CA CYS A 74 -4.29 -0.27 -7.54
C CYS A 74 -3.71 1.15 -7.59
N GLY A 75 -3.59 1.83 -6.45
CA GLY A 75 -2.94 3.13 -6.34
C GLY A 75 -1.46 3.08 -6.76
N ALA A 76 -0.71 2.10 -6.26
CA ALA A 76 0.69 1.88 -6.62
C ALA A 76 0.88 1.56 -8.11
N ALA A 77 -0.08 0.86 -8.72
CA ALA A 77 -0.04 0.50 -10.14
C ALA A 77 -0.07 1.72 -11.08
N LEU A 78 -0.41 2.91 -10.61
CA LEU A 78 -0.27 4.15 -11.37
C LEU A 78 1.19 4.56 -11.55
N PHE A 79 2.07 4.09 -10.70
CA PHE A 79 3.48 4.46 -10.64
C PHE A 79 4.39 3.31 -11.08
N THR A 80 4.17 2.11 -10.56
CA THR A 80 5.03 0.94 -10.74
C THR A 80 4.21 -0.34 -10.96
N HIS A 81 4.85 -1.51 -10.99
CA HIS A 81 4.16 -2.80 -10.88
C HIS A 81 3.84 -3.09 -9.41
N ALA A 82 2.65 -3.62 -9.15
CA ALA A 82 2.18 -3.90 -7.80
C ALA A 82 1.67 -5.34 -7.65
N VAL A 83 1.99 -5.95 -6.50
CA VAL A 83 1.45 -7.25 -6.10
C VAL A 83 0.74 -7.08 -4.76
N GLY A 84 -0.56 -7.36 -4.74
CA GLY A 84 -1.33 -7.46 -3.52
C GLY A 84 -1.29 -8.89 -2.97
N ILE A 85 -1.13 -9.04 -1.67
CA ILE A 85 -1.16 -10.33 -0.97
C ILE A 85 -2.27 -10.24 0.08
N GLU A 86 -3.27 -11.13 -0.01
CA GLU A 86 -4.43 -11.10 0.86
C GLU A 86 -4.83 -12.52 1.28
N ALA A 87 -5.02 -12.71 2.59
CA ALA A 87 -5.35 -14.02 3.13
C ALA A 87 -6.84 -14.37 3.02
N ASP A 88 -7.72 -13.37 2.97
CA ASP A 88 -9.16 -13.59 2.76
C ASP A 88 -9.45 -13.78 1.26
N PRO A 89 -9.96 -14.96 0.83
CA PRO A 89 -10.19 -15.26 -0.59
C PRO A 89 -11.19 -14.31 -1.25
N GLU A 90 -12.19 -13.85 -0.49
CA GLU A 90 -13.23 -12.96 -1.02
C GLU A 90 -12.66 -11.55 -1.28
N LEU A 91 -11.88 -11.01 -0.33
CA LEU A 91 -11.19 -9.74 -0.54
C LEU A 91 -10.18 -9.84 -1.69
N CYS A 92 -9.42 -10.94 -1.77
CA CYS A 92 -8.49 -11.17 -2.89
C CYS A 92 -9.20 -11.24 -4.25
N ARG A 93 -10.40 -11.82 -4.31
CA ARG A 93 -11.24 -11.83 -5.51
C ARG A 93 -11.69 -10.41 -5.88
N GLN A 94 -12.16 -9.64 -4.89
CA GLN A 94 -12.57 -8.25 -5.07
C GLN A 94 -11.43 -7.36 -5.55
N ALA A 95 -10.21 -7.56 -5.03
CA ALA A 95 -9.02 -6.84 -5.49
C ALA A 95 -8.74 -7.06 -6.98
N ARG A 96 -8.86 -8.31 -7.47
CA ARG A 96 -8.70 -8.62 -8.89
C ARG A 96 -9.79 -7.95 -9.75
N GLU A 97 -11.03 -7.98 -9.28
CA GLU A 97 -12.16 -7.35 -9.96
C GLU A 97 -12.00 -5.82 -10.05
N ASN A 98 -11.58 -5.18 -8.95
CA ASN A 98 -11.31 -3.75 -8.93
C ASN A 98 -10.19 -3.38 -9.91
N ALA A 99 -9.09 -4.11 -9.90
CA ALA A 99 -7.98 -3.87 -10.82
C ALA A 99 -8.39 -4.08 -12.29
N CYS A 100 -9.21 -5.09 -12.57
CA CYS A 100 -9.76 -5.33 -13.91
C CYS A 100 -10.67 -4.19 -14.36
N ALA A 101 -11.61 -3.77 -13.52
CA ALA A 101 -12.53 -2.65 -13.80
C ALA A 101 -11.79 -1.32 -14.06
N LEU A 102 -10.66 -1.12 -13.39
CA LEU A 102 -9.78 0.03 -13.57
C LEU A 102 -8.84 -0.10 -14.79
N GLY A 103 -8.78 -1.27 -15.46
CA GLY A 103 -7.85 -1.52 -16.55
C GLY A 103 -6.39 -1.66 -16.10
N LEU A 104 -6.16 -2.00 -14.83
CA LEU A 104 -4.84 -2.11 -14.21
C LEU A 104 -4.29 -3.55 -14.18
N GLY A 105 -5.01 -4.54 -14.71
CA GLY A 105 -4.63 -5.95 -14.65
C GLY A 105 -3.26 -6.27 -15.28
N HIS A 106 -2.77 -5.42 -16.18
CA HIS A 106 -1.43 -5.58 -16.78
C HIS A 106 -0.29 -5.05 -15.89
N ARG A 107 -0.60 -4.38 -14.79
CA ARG A 107 0.35 -3.79 -13.82
C ARG A 107 0.16 -4.30 -12.40
N THR A 108 -0.87 -5.11 -12.17
CA THR A 108 -1.19 -5.69 -10.86
C THR A 108 -1.23 -7.20 -10.92
N ALA A 109 -0.82 -7.84 -9.83
CA ALA A 109 -1.10 -9.24 -9.54
C ALA A 109 -1.63 -9.37 -8.12
N PHE A 110 -2.43 -10.41 -7.86
CA PHE A 110 -2.97 -10.65 -6.51
C PHE A 110 -2.77 -12.12 -6.13
N ILE A 111 -2.16 -12.34 -4.97
CA ILE A 111 -1.88 -13.65 -4.38
C ILE A 111 -2.83 -13.84 -3.21
N CYS A 112 -3.63 -14.91 -3.23
CA CYS A 112 -4.44 -15.30 -2.09
C CYS A 112 -3.60 -16.18 -1.16
N GLY A 113 -3.21 -15.64 -0.01
CA GLY A 113 -2.37 -16.33 0.97
C GLY A 113 -1.85 -15.42 2.07
N ASP A 114 -1.22 -16.02 3.08
CA ASP A 114 -0.56 -15.26 4.13
C ASP A 114 0.81 -14.76 3.64
N PHE A 115 1.05 -13.45 3.72
CA PHE A 115 2.33 -12.86 3.35
C PHE A 115 3.51 -13.37 4.20
N LEU A 116 3.24 -13.90 5.40
CA LEU A 116 4.26 -14.52 6.23
C LEU A 116 4.77 -15.84 5.65
N ASP A 117 4.03 -16.49 4.78
CA ASP A 117 4.41 -17.76 4.13
C ASP A 117 5.12 -17.54 2.79
N LEU A 118 5.09 -16.31 2.25
CA LEU A 118 5.61 -16.00 0.92
C LEU A 118 7.01 -15.37 0.98
N ARG A 119 7.75 -15.46 -0.12
CA ARG A 119 9.01 -14.72 -0.29
C ARG A 119 8.72 -13.25 -0.54
N LEU A 120 9.33 -12.37 0.26
CA LEU A 120 9.18 -10.92 0.18
C LEU A 120 10.43 -10.20 -0.37
N ASP A 121 11.51 -10.91 -0.60
CA ASP A 121 12.78 -10.37 -1.11
C ASP A 121 12.71 -9.79 -2.54
N PRO A 122 11.77 -10.15 -3.44
CA PRO A 122 11.68 -9.50 -4.74
C PRO A 122 11.17 -8.05 -4.71
N PHE A 123 10.52 -7.63 -3.63
CA PHE A 123 9.92 -6.30 -3.53
C PHE A 123 10.98 -5.25 -3.15
N ASP A 124 10.91 -4.08 -3.78
CA ASP A 124 11.72 -2.91 -3.41
C ASP A 124 11.03 -2.11 -2.30
N VAL A 125 9.69 -2.07 -2.33
CA VAL A 125 8.85 -1.40 -1.36
C VAL A 125 7.73 -2.34 -0.91
N LEU A 126 7.55 -2.45 0.39
CA LEU A 126 6.40 -3.12 1.02
C LEU A 126 5.52 -2.09 1.71
N TYR A 127 4.22 -2.26 1.57
CA TYR A 127 3.20 -1.45 2.22
C TYR A 127 2.34 -2.33 3.11
N ILE A 128 1.94 -1.81 4.27
CA ILE A 128 1.01 -2.47 5.16
C ILE A 128 0.15 -1.45 5.90
N TYR A 129 -1.15 -1.74 6.04
CA TYR A 129 -2.03 -1.11 7.03
C TYR A 129 -2.24 -2.13 8.17
N PRO A 130 -1.44 -2.08 9.24
CA PRO A 130 -1.41 -3.16 10.20
C PRO A 130 -2.63 -3.14 11.14
N ASP A 131 -3.20 -4.32 11.37
CA ASP A 131 -4.23 -4.60 12.39
C ASP A 131 -3.64 -5.18 13.70
N LYS A 132 -2.32 -5.46 13.70
CA LYS A 132 -1.58 -6.09 14.80
C LYS A 132 -0.11 -5.69 14.79
N PRO A 133 0.65 -5.93 15.89
CA PRO A 133 2.08 -5.67 15.95
C PRO A 133 2.87 -6.32 14.82
N LEU A 134 3.92 -5.63 14.36
CA LEU A 134 4.71 -5.99 13.19
C LEU A 134 5.91 -6.91 13.50
N ASP A 135 6.01 -7.48 14.72
CA ASP A 135 7.19 -8.26 15.14
C ASP A 135 7.45 -9.48 14.24
N ALA A 136 6.41 -10.21 13.87
CA ALA A 136 6.52 -11.35 12.96
C ALA A 136 7.00 -10.92 11.56
N LEU A 137 6.45 -9.82 11.02
CA LEU A 137 6.87 -9.27 9.73
C LEU A 137 8.32 -8.77 9.79
N THR A 138 8.69 -8.02 10.81
CA THR A 138 10.06 -7.50 10.97
C THR A 138 11.09 -8.62 11.16
N ALA A 139 10.71 -9.70 11.84
CA ALA A 139 11.54 -10.90 11.95
C ALA A 139 11.73 -11.59 10.59
N LYS A 140 10.67 -11.72 9.80
CA LYS A 140 10.71 -12.28 8.44
C LYS A 140 11.58 -11.46 7.50
N LEU A 141 11.56 -10.13 7.64
CA LEU A 141 12.30 -9.19 6.79
C LEU A 141 13.76 -8.98 7.25
N ARG A 142 14.31 -9.84 8.11
CA ARG A 142 15.74 -9.80 8.46
C ARG A 142 16.60 -10.01 7.21
N GLY A 143 17.50 -9.06 6.95
CA GLY A 143 18.36 -9.08 5.75
C GLY A 143 17.71 -8.60 4.47
N TRP A 144 16.42 -8.25 4.49
CA TRP A 144 15.79 -7.55 3.38
C TRP A 144 16.17 -6.06 3.40
N SER A 145 16.53 -5.51 2.25
CA SER A 145 17.09 -4.16 2.11
C SER A 145 16.15 -3.15 1.44
N GLY A 146 14.86 -3.37 1.53
CA GLY A 146 13.86 -2.47 0.94
C GLY A 146 13.27 -1.45 1.93
N ILE A 147 12.24 -0.78 1.48
CA ILE A 147 11.48 0.23 2.23
C ILE A 147 10.15 -0.36 2.70
N LEU A 148 9.87 -0.24 4.00
CA LEU A 148 8.58 -0.58 4.57
C LEU A 148 7.76 0.70 4.80
N LEU A 149 6.59 0.76 4.18
CA LEU A 149 5.58 1.80 4.34
C LEU A 149 4.50 1.30 5.30
N VAL A 150 4.32 1.99 6.41
CA VAL A 150 3.30 1.64 7.41
C VAL A 150 2.24 2.73 7.44
N TYR A 151 1.03 2.38 7.05
CA TYR A 151 -0.12 3.29 7.05
C TYR A 151 -0.81 3.33 8.40
N GLY A 152 -1.29 4.51 8.77
CA GLY A 152 -1.94 4.75 10.05
C GLY A 152 -0.95 5.01 11.20
N PRO A 153 -1.47 5.36 12.40
CA PRO A 153 -0.66 5.80 13.54
C PRO A 153 -0.17 4.64 14.43
N HIS A 154 -0.65 3.42 14.20
CA HIS A 154 -0.46 2.29 15.10
C HIS A 154 0.62 1.31 14.60
N PHE A 155 1.15 0.50 15.53
CA PHE A 155 2.02 -0.64 15.24
C PHE A 155 3.30 -0.30 14.45
N ALA A 156 4.00 0.77 14.84
CA ALA A 156 5.33 1.03 14.32
C ALA A 156 6.27 -0.18 14.52
N PRO A 157 7.15 -0.52 13.57
CA PRO A 157 8.09 -1.63 13.71
C PRO A 157 9.13 -1.31 14.81
N HIS A 158 9.24 -2.18 15.81
CA HIS A 158 10.14 -1.98 16.94
C HIS A 158 11.61 -1.93 16.51
N GLY A 159 12.36 -1.00 17.08
CA GLY A 159 13.82 -0.90 16.87
C GLY A 159 14.24 -0.52 15.44
N ARG A 160 13.32 -0.01 14.63
CA ARG A 160 13.62 0.47 13.27
C ARG A 160 13.56 2.00 13.22
N PRO A 161 14.56 2.65 12.64
CA PRO A 161 14.56 4.10 12.51
C PRO A 161 13.44 4.55 11.57
N LEU A 162 12.65 5.51 12.02
CA LEU A 162 11.71 6.23 11.16
C LEU A 162 12.52 7.17 10.25
N LEU A 163 12.45 6.97 8.95
CA LEU A 163 13.11 7.82 7.96
C LEU A 163 12.30 9.07 7.65
N ARG A 164 10.99 8.88 7.46
CA ARG A 164 10.07 9.94 7.07
C ARG A 164 8.66 9.62 7.54
N ARG A 165 7.88 10.65 7.79
CA ARG A 165 6.43 10.56 7.97
C ARG A 165 5.75 11.54 7.04
N CYS A 166 4.85 11.03 6.19
CA CYS A 166 3.94 11.81 5.40
C CYS A 166 2.62 11.92 6.15
N SER A 167 1.97 13.09 6.09
CA SER A 167 0.67 13.32 6.74
C SER A 167 -0.23 14.12 5.81
N TRP A 168 -1.49 13.73 5.77
CA TRP A 168 -2.52 14.44 5.04
C TRP A 168 -3.87 14.26 5.76
N GLU A 169 -4.48 15.36 6.17
CA GLU A 169 -5.64 15.37 7.06
C GLU A 169 -5.38 14.55 8.34
N ARG A 170 -6.12 13.45 8.53
CA ARG A 170 -5.97 12.52 9.66
C ARG A 170 -5.16 11.27 9.30
N GLU A 171 -4.73 11.17 8.05
CA GLU A 171 -3.99 10.01 7.56
C GLU A 171 -2.49 10.21 7.69
N THR A 172 -1.79 9.13 7.98
CA THR A 172 -0.33 9.12 8.08
C THR A 172 0.26 7.92 7.37
N LEU A 173 1.44 8.11 6.78
CA LEU A 173 2.26 7.05 6.23
C LEU A 173 3.69 7.19 6.74
N SER A 174 4.15 6.21 7.48
CA SER A 174 5.50 6.17 8.06
C SER A 174 6.41 5.30 7.19
N VAL A 175 7.63 5.78 6.95
CA VAL A 175 8.64 5.17 6.05
C VAL A 175 9.79 4.65 6.89
N TYR A 176 10.14 3.36 6.76
CA TYR A 176 11.22 2.70 7.47
C TYR A 176 12.16 2.00 6.48
N ALA A 177 13.48 2.13 6.67
CA ALA A 177 14.44 1.24 6.03
C ALA A 177 14.66 0.00 6.90
N LEU A 178 14.68 -1.19 6.30
CA LEU A 178 14.90 -2.45 7.02
C LEU A 178 16.27 -3.08 6.75
N GLY A 179 17.13 -2.42 5.97
CA GLY A 179 18.49 -2.85 5.67
C GLY A 179 19.50 -1.70 5.76
N GLU A 180 20.74 -1.97 5.38
CA GLU A 180 21.83 -0.98 5.33
C GLU A 180 21.75 -0.04 4.08
N THR A 181 20.72 -0.20 3.27
CA THR A 181 20.56 0.56 2.01
C THR A 181 20.20 2.01 2.33
N SER A 182 20.98 2.94 1.76
CA SER A 182 20.63 4.36 1.80
C SER A 182 19.27 4.59 1.11
N PRO A 183 18.31 5.27 1.77
CA PRO A 183 16.97 5.51 1.21
C PRO A 183 16.97 6.33 -0.09
N GLU A 184 18.07 7.02 -0.37
CA GLU A 184 18.25 7.91 -1.54
C GLU A 184 18.07 7.20 -2.89
N HIS A 185 18.28 5.87 -2.94
CA HIS A 185 18.14 5.10 -4.17
C HIS A 185 16.72 4.62 -4.46
N VAL A 186 15.83 4.60 -3.47
CA VAL A 186 14.49 4.02 -3.62
C VAL A 186 13.38 5.08 -3.62
N LEU A 187 13.53 6.15 -2.86
CA LEU A 187 12.51 7.21 -2.73
C LEU A 187 13.13 8.60 -2.90
N ALA A 188 12.40 9.53 -3.51
CA ALA A 188 12.88 10.89 -3.74
C ALA A 188 13.09 11.67 -2.44
N GLU A 189 14.26 12.29 -2.28
CA GLU A 189 14.38 13.49 -1.47
C GLU A 189 13.71 14.66 -2.23
N ASN A 190 12.45 14.90 -1.96
CA ASN A 190 11.86 16.21 -2.28
C ASN A 190 12.19 17.18 -1.14
N SER A 191 13.43 17.65 -1.11
CA SER A 191 13.78 18.90 -0.44
C SER A 191 13.33 20.05 -1.34
N HIS A 192 12.08 20.42 -1.31
CA HIS A 192 11.52 21.72 -1.68
C HIS A 192 9.99 21.62 -1.82
N ILE A 193 9.29 21.79 -0.74
CA ILE A 193 8.02 22.54 -0.73
C ILE A 193 7.93 23.17 0.66
N CYS A 194 8.31 24.45 0.75
CA CYS A 194 7.81 25.36 1.77
C CYS A 194 6.33 25.61 1.54
#